data_046b4e0fe8db1b34855b067601152dc7
#
_entry.id   046b4e0fe8db1b34855b067601152dc7
#
_cell.length_a   1.000
_cell.length_b   1.000
_cell.length_c   1.000
_cell.angle_alpha   90.00
_cell.angle_beta   90.00
_cell.angle_gamma   90.00
#
_symmetry.space_group_name_H-M   'P 1'
#
loop_
_entity.id
_entity.type
_entity.pdbx_description
1 polymer ?
#
loop_
_entity_poly.entity_id
_entity_poly.type
_entity_poly.pdbx_seq_one_letter_code
_entity_poly.pdbx_strand_id
1 'polypeptide(L)'
;MDRVLACLRAAAEPTRLRLLALCAASDMNVSDLTGILGQSQPRVSRHLKLLCDAGLLDRHREGSWVFYRLADDSGEEGRIARQLIGLLPTEDQQTGQD
;
A
#
# COMPACT_ATOMS: atom_id res chain seq x y z
N MET A 1 0.09 10.78 18.59
CA MET A 1 -1.21 10.08 18.48
C MET A 1 -1.91 10.34 17.16
N ASP A 2 -1.92 11.57 16.67
CA ASP A 2 -2.61 11.89 15.42
C ASP A 2 -2.05 11.14 14.23
N ARG A 3 -0.72 10.97 14.18
CA ARG A 3 -0.08 10.28 13.06
C ARG A 3 -0.46 8.80 13.04
N VAL A 4 -0.48 8.17 14.21
CA VAL A 4 -0.88 6.76 14.30
C VAL A 4 -2.33 6.59 13.88
N LEU A 5 -3.20 7.48 14.34
CA LEU A 5 -4.62 7.40 13.97
C LEU A 5 -4.82 7.59 12.47
N ALA A 6 -4.08 8.53 11.86
CA ALA A 6 -4.18 8.75 10.42
C ALA A 6 -3.76 7.49 9.65
N CYS A 7 -2.70 6.83 10.10
CA CYS A 7 -2.25 5.59 9.47
C CYS A 7 -3.29 4.50 9.60
N LEU A 8 -3.86 4.36 10.80
CA LEU A 8 -4.87 3.33 11.03
C LEU A 8 -6.11 3.56 10.18
N ARG A 9 -6.57 4.80 10.09
CA ARG A 9 -7.73 5.12 9.25
C ARG A 9 -7.46 4.82 7.78
N ALA A 10 -6.28 5.19 7.31
CA ALA A 10 -5.93 4.94 5.92
C ALA A 10 -5.85 3.45 5.61
N ALA A 11 -5.38 2.65 6.56
CA ALA A 11 -5.22 1.22 6.36
C ALA A 11 -6.49 0.42 6.59
N ALA A 12 -7.50 0.98 7.26
CA ALA A 12 -8.68 0.24 7.71
C ALA A 12 -9.69 0.05 6.58
N GLU A 13 -9.27 -0.64 5.53
CA GLU A 13 -10.13 -0.92 4.38
C GLU A 13 -9.45 -2.05 3.59
N PRO A 14 -10.22 -3.07 3.14
CA PRO A 14 -9.60 -4.28 2.55
C PRO A 14 -8.68 -4.01 1.37
N THR A 15 -9.09 -3.16 0.43
CA THR A 15 -8.26 -2.87 -0.74
C THR A 15 -6.97 -2.19 -0.33
N ARG A 16 -7.04 -1.25 0.62
CA ARG A 16 -5.85 -0.54 1.05
C ARG A 16 -4.88 -1.44 1.81
N LEU A 17 -5.39 -2.38 2.62
CA LEU A 17 -4.50 -3.36 3.24
C LEU A 17 -3.81 -4.24 2.20
N ARG A 18 -4.54 -4.67 1.17
CA ARG A 18 -3.93 -5.44 0.09
C ARG A 18 -2.89 -4.64 -0.66
N LEU A 19 -3.14 -3.36 -0.89
CA LEU A 19 -2.16 -2.51 -1.56
C LEU A 19 -0.87 -2.42 -0.74
N LEU A 20 -0.98 -2.28 0.58
CA LEU A 20 0.20 -2.27 1.43
C LEU A 20 1.00 -3.57 1.28
N ALA A 21 0.32 -4.70 1.31
CA ALA A 21 0.99 -5.99 1.18
C ALA A 21 1.65 -6.16 -0.19
N LEU A 22 0.97 -5.74 -1.24
CA LEU A 22 1.52 -5.85 -2.60
C LEU A 22 2.74 -4.96 -2.76
N CYS A 23 2.67 -3.73 -2.26
CA CYS A 23 3.79 -2.80 -2.38
C CYS A 23 4.94 -3.16 -1.44
N ALA A 24 4.68 -3.97 -0.41
CA ALA A 24 5.74 -4.48 0.44
C ALA A 24 6.55 -5.55 -0.28
N ALA A 25 5.89 -6.31 -1.16
CA ALA A 25 6.56 -7.39 -1.87
C ALA A 25 7.48 -6.87 -2.97
N SER A 26 7.09 -5.80 -3.65
CA SER A 26 7.91 -5.19 -4.68
C SER A 26 7.36 -3.81 -5.02
N ASP A 27 8.20 -3.00 -5.68
CA ASP A 27 7.74 -1.73 -6.23
C ASP A 27 6.73 -2.02 -7.34
N MET A 28 5.61 -1.27 -7.34
CA MET A 28 4.55 -1.51 -8.31
C MET A 28 3.99 -0.21 -8.85
N ASN A 29 3.67 -0.20 -10.13
CA ASN A 29 3.00 0.94 -10.74
C ASN A 29 1.48 0.72 -10.71
N VAL A 30 0.71 1.75 -11.11
CA VAL A 30 -0.76 1.67 -11.07
C VAL A 30 -1.29 0.59 -11.99
N SER A 31 -0.68 0.42 -13.17
CA SER A 31 -1.12 -0.62 -14.10
C SER A 31 -1.01 -2.02 -13.49
N ASP A 32 0.11 -2.30 -12.83
CA ASP A 32 0.28 -3.59 -12.15
C ASP A 32 -0.82 -3.80 -11.11
N LEU A 33 -1.07 -2.77 -10.32
CA LEU A 33 -2.03 -2.87 -9.23
C LEU A 33 -3.46 -3.01 -9.72
N THR A 34 -3.85 -2.28 -10.77
CA THR A 34 -5.19 -2.43 -11.33
C THR A 34 -5.38 -3.84 -11.89
N GLY A 35 -4.35 -4.40 -12.51
CA GLY A 35 -4.42 -5.75 -13.04
C GLY A 35 -4.61 -6.78 -11.94
N ILE A 36 -3.85 -6.65 -10.86
CA ILE A 36 -3.92 -7.61 -9.76
C ILE A 36 -5.25 -7.49 -9.01
N LEU A 37 -5.69 -6.27 -8.75
CA LEU A 37 -6.89 -6.04 -7.94
C LEU A 37 -8.19 -6.17 -8.74
N GLY A 38 -8.12 -6.04 -10.07
CA GLY A 38 -9.33 -6.08 -10.88
C GLY A 38 -10.23 -4.89 -10.66
N GLN A 39 -9.67 -3.76 -10.26
CA GLN A 39 -10.44 -2.53 -10.03
C GLN A 39 -10.01 -1.47 -11.02
N SER A 40 -10.86 -0.44 -11.19
CA SER A 40 -10.57 0.62 -12.14
C SER A 40 -9.37 1.44 -11.69
N GLN A 41 -8.68 2.04 -12.66
CA GLN A 41 -7.51 2.87 -12.38
C GLN A 41 -7.85 4.07 -11.48
N PRO A 42 -8.96 4.80 -11.71
CA PRO A 42 -9.27 5.90 -10.80
C PRO A 42 -9.51 5.45 -9.35
N ARG A 43 -10.12 4.28 -9.17
CA ARG A 43 -10.36 3.76 -7.82
C ARG A 43 -9.04 3.39 -7.13
N VAL A 44 -8.17 2.69 -7.84
CA VAL A 44 -6.87 2.30 -7.30
C VAL A 44 -6.04 3.55 -6.99
N SER A 45 -6.05 4.53 -7.89
CA SER A 45 -5.31 5.76 -7.67
C SER A 45 -5.79 6.51 -6.43
N ARG A 46 -7.10 6.51 -6.17
CA ARG A 46 -7.64 7.15 -4.97
C ARG A 46 -7.15 6.46 -3.71
N HIS A 47 -7.18 5.13 -3.70
CA HIS A 47 -6.67 4.39 -2.54
C HIS A 47 -5.19 4.64 -2.32
N LEU A 48 -4.40 4.66 -3.40
CA LEU A 48 -2.97 4.93 -3.30
C LEU A 48 -2.70 6.33 -2.74
N LYS A 49 -3.50 7.32 -3.18
CA LYS A 49 -3.33 8.67 -2.67
C LYS A 49 -3.58 8.73 -1.17
N LEU A 50 -4.63 8.07 -0.69
CA LEU A 50 -4.93 8.05 0.74
C LEU A 50 -3.78 7.43 1.53
N LEU A 51 -3.20 6.34 1.03
CA LEU A 51 -2.08 5.68 1.71
C LEU A 51 -0.82 6.54 1.69
N CYS A 52 -0.56 7.21 0.57
CA CYS A 52 0.59 8.11 0.48
C CYS A 52 0.42 9.32 1.38
N ASP A 53 -0.78 9.90 1.42
CA ASP A 53 -1.05 11.06 2.27
C ASP A 53 -0.86 10.73 3.75
N ALA A 54 -1.15 9.51 4.15
CA ALA A 54 -0.95 9.05 5.52
C ALA A 54 0.51 8.68 5.83
N GLY A 55 1.35 8.62 4.80
CA GLY A 55 2.76 8.29 4.98
C GLY A 55 3.08 6.81 4.99
N LEU A 56 2.10 5.95 4.67
CA LEU A 56 2.31 4.50 4.67
C LEU A 56 2.99 4.00 3.41
N LEU A 57 2.76 4.67 2.29
CA LEU A 57 3.42 4.37 1.02
C LEU A 57 4.21 5.56 0.54
N ASP A 58 5.30 5.27 -0.15
CA ASP A 58 6.09 6.27 -0.86
C ASP A 58 5.86 6.10 -2.35
N ARG A 59 5.80 7.23 -3.03
CA ARG A 59 5.64 7.30 -4.47
C ARG A 59 6.94 7.84 -5.04
N HIS A 60 7.51 7.14 -6.03
CA HIS A 60 8.73 7.66 -6.65
C HIS A 60 8.68 7.45 -8.15
N ARG A 61 9.35 8.35 -8.85
CA ARG A 61 9.38 8.36 -10.31
C ARG A 61 10.70 7.85 -10.83
N GLU A 62 10.63 6.99 -11.85
CA GLU A 62 11.79 6.58 -12.62
C GLU A 62 11.48 6.81 -14.10
N GLY A 63 12.07 7.84 -14.69
CA GLY A 63 11.74 8.23 -16.04
C GLY A 63 10.28 8.66 -16.13
N SER A 64 9.52 8.02 -17.00
CA SER A 64 8.10 8.30 -17.15
C SER A 64 7.24 7.39 -16.29
N TRP A 65 7.84 6.47 -15.52
CA TRP A 65 7.10 5.54 -14.67
C TRP A 65 7.01 6.06 -13.25
N VAL A 66 5.89 5.77 -12.59
CA VAL A 66 5.69 6.09 -11.17
C VAL A 66 5.45 4.79 -10.43
N PHE A 67 6.23 4.55 -9.39
CA PHE A 67 6.15 3.33 -8.59
C PHE A 67 5.74 3.66 -7.17
N TYR A 68 5.12 2.68 -6.52
CA TYR A 68 4.70 2.77 -5.12
C TYR A 68 5.36 1.66 -4.33
N ARG A 69 5.80 1.98 -3.12
CA ARG A 69 6.43 1.01 -2.23
C ARG A 69 6.14 1.42 -0.79
N LEU A 70 6.37 0.50 0.16
CA LEU A 70 6.20 0.85 1.56
C LEU A 70 7.14 1.97 1.95
N ALA A 71 6.67 2.83 2.84
CA ALA A 71 7.51 3.87 3.42
C ALA A 71 8.68 3.23 4.15
N ASP A 72 9.78 3.96 4.22
CA ASP A 72 11.01 3.52 4.89
C ASP A 72 10.74 3.26 6.37
N ASP A 73 11.30 2.19 6.92
CA ASP A 73 11.10 1.84 8.32
C ASP A 73 11.94 2.69 9.28
N SER A 74 12.70 3.65 8.76
CA SER A 74 13.36 4.64 9.63
C SER A 74 12.36 5.60 10.24
N GLY A 75 11.16 5.73 9.64
CA GLY A 75 10.09 6.57 10.15
C GLY A 75 9.01 5.78 10.82
N GLU A 76 8.19 6.46 11.59
CA GLU A 76 7.10 5.83 12.34
C GLU A 76 6.08 5.18 11.42
N GLU A 77 5.71 5.88 10.35
CA GLU A 77 4.70 5.39 9.41
C GLU A 77 5.14 4.09 8.74
N GLY A 78 6.40 4.01 8.35
CA GLY A 78 6.92 2.79 7.73
C GLY A 78 6.91 1.62 8.70
N ARG A 79 7.20 1.87 9.97
CA ARG A 79 7.14 0.83 10.99
C ARG A 79 5.71 0.36 11.20
N ILE A 80 4.76 1.31 11.24
CA ILE A 80 3.35 0.97 11.38
C ILE A 80 2.90 0.10 10.20
N ALA A 81 3.27 0.49 8.98
CA ALA A 81 2.88 -0.26 7.78
C ALA A 81 3.35 -1.71 7.87
N ARG A 82 4.60 -1.92 8.30
CA ARG A 82 5.15 -3.26 8.39
C ARG A 82 4.47 -4.10 9.46
N GLN A 83 4.12 -3.48 10.58
CA GLN A 83 3.40 -4.19 11.64
C GLN A 83 2.00 -4.58 11.18
N LEU A 84 1.31 -3.70 10.46
CA LEU A 84 -0.02 -4.01 9.95
C LEU A 84 0.03 -5.17 8.95
N ILE A 85 1.01 -5.19 8.07
CA ILE A 85 1.17 -6.27 7.12
C ILE A 85 1.41 -7.59 7.86
N GLY A 86 2.19 -7.56 8.94
CA GLY A 86 2.47 -8.74 9.72
C GLY A 86 1.25 -9.34 10.39
N LEU A 87 0.18 -8.55 10.54
CA LEU A 87 -1.07 -9.03 11.12
C LEU A 87 -1.96 -9.73 10.11
N LEU A 88 -1.69 -9.58 8.82
CA LEU A 88 -2.54 -10.15 7.79
C LEU A 88 -2.34 -11.65 7.72
N PRO A 89 -3.42 -12.41 7.46
CA PRO A 89 -3.28 -13.85 7.26
C PRO A 89 -2.41 -14.16 6.06
N THR A 90 -1.65 -15.25 6.16
CA THR A 90 -0.79 -15.68 5.05
C THR A 90 -1.59 -15.88 3.77
N GLU A 91 -2.81 -16.35 3.89
CA GLU A 91 -3.69 -16.57 2.75
C GLU A 91 -3.96 -15.28 2.00
N ASP A 92 -4.20 -14.18 2.72
CA ASP A 92 -4.42 -12.88 2.10
C ASP A 92 -3.18 -12.40 1.37
N GLN A 93 -2.01 -12.69 1.92
CA GLN A 93 -0.76 -12.29 1.31
C GLN A 93 -0.46 -13.11 0.07
N GLN A 94 -1.04 -14.29 -0.04
CA GLN A 94 -0.83 -15.20 -1.15
C GLN A 94 -1.99 -15.20 -2.14
N THR A 95 -2.86 -14.22 -2.06
CA THR A 95 -4.09 -14.17 -2.84
C THR A 95 -3.87 -14.40 -4.33
N GLY A 96 -2.79 -13.91 -4.87
CA GLY A 96 -2.54 -14.04 -6.29
C GLY A 96 -2.11 -15.42 -6.74
N GLN A 97 -1.90 -16.34 -5.83
CA GLN A 97 -1.37 -17.65 -6.17
C GLN A 97 -2.44 -18.68 -6.53
N ASP A 98 -3.65 -18.43 -6.16
CA ASP A 98 -4.75 -19.35 -6.43
C ASP A 98 -5.44 -19.02 -7.74
#